data_88fb6c61d7ec549e92d6e87e7405d259
#
_entry.id   88fb6c61d7ec549e92d6e87e7405d259
#
_cell.length_a   1.000
_cell.length_b   1.000
_cell.length_c   1.000
_cell.angle_alpha   90.00
_cell.angle_beta   90.00
_cell.angle_gamma   90.00
#
_symmetry.space_group_name_H-M   'P 1'
#
loop_
_entity.id
_entity.type
_entity.pdbx_description
1 polymer ?
#
loop_
_entity_poly.entity_id
_entity_poly.type
_entity_poly.pdbx_seq_one_letter_code
_entity_poly.pdbx_strand_id
1 'polypeptide(L)'
;MTVTLAWAAVTDVGRRRQANEDSYLAEPPIFAVADGMGGHLSGDIASAAVVGRLSETVSGAFATTEDIENALALASVDIGIVAGNSAIGVGTTVTGAVLTVAGSQPFFTVFNIGDSRVYQFERNDLRQVTIDHSLVQELVDAGIISAAQAYDHPDGNIITRAVGFEARPVPDYSLVPLRAGLRLLVCSDGLTGELQDERLRLHFSAGLSPEATAGALVDAALAAGGRDNVTVIVLDVLSVDGPAGGASGS
;
A
#
# COMPACT_ATOMS: atom_id res chain seq x y z
N MET A 1 20.64 -0.81 16.13
CA MET A 1 19.54 -1.66 15.70
C MET A 1 19.59 -1.72 14.18
N THR A 2 19.65 -2.92 13.61
CA THR A 2 19.71 -3.12 12.15
C THR A 2 18.54 -4.01 11.74
N VAL A 3 17.79 -3.59 10.71
CA VAL A 3 16.75 -4.39 10.09
C VAL A 3 17.22 -4.75 8.68
N THR A 4 17.25 -6.02 8.36
CA THR A 4 17.60 -6.50 7.02
C THR A 4 16.33 -6.92 6.30
N LEU A 5 16.12 -6.33 5.13
CA LEU A 5 14.95 -6.54 4.30
C LEU A 5 15.34 -7.11 2.93
N ALA A 6 14.42 -7.83 2.30
CA ALA A 6 14.44 -8.11 0.87
C ALA A 6 13.07 -7.71 0.31
N TRP A 7 13.04 -7.11 -0.86
CA TRP A 7 11.80 -6.66 -1.47
C TRP A 7 11.86 -6.66 -2.99
N ALA A 8 10.70 -6.64 -3.61
CA ALA A 8 10.54 -6.39 -5.03
C ALA A 8 9.21 -5.70 -5.29
N ALA A 9 9.16 -4.89 -6.32
CA ALA A 9 7.98 -4.24 -6.81
C ALA A 9 7.77 -4.55 -8.29
N VAL A 10 6.51 -4.77 -8.67
CA VAL A 10 6.09 -4.97 -10.07
C VAL A 10 4.83 -4.15 -10.29
N THR A 11 4.77 -3.43 -11.41
CA THR A 11 3.59 -2.72 -11.86
C THR A 11 3.30 -3.06 -13.31
N ASP A 12 2.02 -3.16 -13.66
CA ASP A 12 1.55 -3.43 -15.03
C ASP A 12 0.29 -2.61 -15.33
N VAL A 13 0.17 -2.14 -16.57
CA VAL A 13 -0.99 -1.36 -17.01
C VAL A 13 -2.30 -2.16 -17.03
N GLY A 14 -2.20 -3.48 -16.98
CA GLY A 14 -3.34 -4.37 -17.16
C GLY A 14 -3.71 -4.56 -18.62
N ARG A 15 -4.88 -5.19 -18.86
CA ARG A 15 -5.33 -5.55 -20.21
C ARG A 15 -6.43 -4.64 -20.76
N ARG A 16 -6.97 -3.75 -19.93
CA ARG A 16 -8.13 -2.89 -20.28
C ARG A 16 -7.82 -1.40 -20.23
N ARG A 17 -6.88 -0.99 -19.42
CA ARG A 17 -6.46 0.41 -19.29
C ARG A 17 -5.51 0.79 -20.43
N GLN A 18 -5.45 2.07 -20.78
CA GLN A 18 -4.54 2.61 -21.81
C GLN A 18 -3.27 3.20 -21.19
N ALA A 19 -3.35 3.63 -19.95
CA ALA A 19 -2.25 4.19 -19.18
C ALA A 19 -2.18 3.53 -17.78
N ASN A 20 -1.01 3.55 -17.21
CA ASN A 20 -0.82 3.17 -15.81
C ASN A 20 -0.90 4.43 -14.96
N GLU A 21 -1.94 4.51 -14.12
CA GLU A 21 -2.15 5.61 -13.17
C GLU A 21 -1.68 5.24 -11.76
N ASP A 22 -1.20 4.00 -11.56
CA ASP A 22 -0.52 3.59 -10.34
C ASP A 22 0.91 4.14 -10.28
N SER A 23 1.33 4.47 -9.06
CA SER A 23 2.73 4.78 -8.74
C SER A 23 3.15 4.06 -7.47
N TYR A 24 4.45 3.80 -7.29
CA TYR A 24 4.95 3.15 -6.10
C TYR A 24 6.29 3.69 -5.63
N LEU A 25 6.55 3.57 -4.34
CA LEU A 25 7.86 3.76 -3.70
C LEU A 25 8.25 2.43 -3.03
N ALA A 26 9.35 1.84 -3.45
CA ALA A 26 9.86 0.59 -2.87
C ALA A 26 11.32 0.78 -2.44
N GLU A 27 11.53 1.60 -1.44
CA GLU A 27 12.84 1.95 -0.91
C GLU A 27 12.75 2.18 0.60
N PRO A 28 13.59 1.49 1.42
CA PRO A 28 13.59 1.75 2.86
C PRO A 28 13.86 3.22 3.19
N PRO A 29 13.17 3.78 4.18
CA PRO A 29 12.28 3.11 5.11
C PRO A 29 10.82 3.04 4.67
N ILE A 30 10.44 3.48 3.47
CA ILE A 30 9.04 3.58 3.02
C ILE A 30 8.78 2.65 1.84
N PHE A 31 7.69 1.88 1.92
CA PHE A 31 7.13 1.06 0.85
C PHE A 31 5.67 1.45 0.67
N ALA A 32 5.33 2.02 -0.47
CA ALA A 32 4.00 2.57 -0.71
C ALA A 32 3.52 2.34 -2.13
N VAL A 33 2.22 2.17 -2.29
CA VAL A 33 1.49 2.14 -3.55
C VAL A 33 0.45 3.27 -3.51
N ALA A 34 0.32 3.97 -4.61
CA ALA A 34 -0.67 5.02 -4.84
C ALA A 34 -1.38 4.72 -6.15
N ASP A 35 -2.70 4.57 -6.10
CA ASP A 35 -3.58 4.31 -7.24
C ASP A 35 -4.30 5.59 -7.59
N GLY A 36 -3.98 6.11 -8.77
CA GLY A 36 -4.42 7.43 -9.22
C GLY A 36 -5.81 7.39 -9.86
N MET A 37 -6.63 8.38 -9.51
CA MET A 37 -7.94 8.56 -10.11
C MET A 37 -8.13 9.97 -10.61
N GLY A 38 -8.78 10.08 -11.77
CA GLY A 38 -9.11 11.37 -12.40
C GLY A 38 -9.27 11.18 -13.90
N GLY A 39 -10.20 11.89 -14.55
CA GLY A 39 -10.38 11.76 -15.98
C GLY A 39 -9.13 12.26 -16.77
N HIS A 40 -8.72 11.53 -17.80
CA HIS A 40 -7.74 11.93 -18.83
C HIS A 40 -6.42 12.54 -18.30
N LEU A 41 -5.44 11.73 -17.96
CA LEU A 41 -4.06 12.10 -17.60
C LEU A 41 -3.88 12.84 -16.25
N SER A 42 -4.78 12.70 -15.31
CA SER A 42 -4.64 13.38 -14.03
C SER A 42 -4.39 12.42 -12.86
N GLY A 43 -4.76 11.14 -13.01
CA GLY A 43 -4.54 10.12 -11.98
C GLY A 43 -3.06 9.78 -11.83
N ASP A 44 -2.34 9.62 -12.93
CA ASP A 44 -0.89 9.37 -12.97
C ASP A 44 -0.09 10.49 -12.29
N ILE A 45 -0.50 11.75 -12.51
CA ILE A 45 0.14 12.89 -11.86
C ILE A 45 -0.15 12.89 -10.35
N ALA A 46 -1.38 12.54 -9.95
CA ALA A 46 -1.75 12.52 -8.54
C ALA A 46 -0.99 11.42 -7.78
N SER A 47 -0.93 10.21 -8.31
CA SER A 47 -0.18 9.11 -7.70
C SER A 47 1.33 9.38 -7.67
N ALA A 48 1.89 9.93 -8.76
CA ALA A 48 3.29 10.33 -8.83
C ALA A 48 3.63 11.45 -7.83
N ALA A 49 2.74 12.42 -7.60
CA ALA A 49 2.93 13.47 -6.60
C ALA A 49 3.05 12.91 -5.19
N VAL A 50 2.18 11.96 -4.82
CA VAL A 50 2.25 11.29 -3.51
C VAL A 50 3.57 10.53 -3.35
N VAL A 51 3.94 9.70 -4.31
CA VAL A 51 5.19 8.92 -4.27
C VAL A 51 6.42 9.85 -4.24
N GLY A 52 6.41 10.92 -5.04
CA GLY A 52 7.48 11.92 -5.04
C GLY A 52 7.66 12.59 -3.68
N ARG A 53 6.58 13.05 -3.06
CA ARG A 53 6.64 13.69 -1.73
C ARG A 53 7.06 12.72 -0.63
N LEU A 54 6.59 11.47 -0.67
CA LEU A 54 7.06 10.43 0.26
C LEU A 54 8.56 10.16 0.10
N SER A 55 9.09 10.12 -1.11
CA SER A 55 10.52 9.90 -1.35
C SER A 55 11.40 11.05 -0.86
N GLU A 56 10.92 12.30 -0.96
CA GLU A 56 11.64 13.49 -0.48
C GLU A 56 11.78 13.55 1.05
N THR A 57 10.87 12.92 1.80
CA THR A 57 10.92 12.94 3.28
C THR A 57 11.91 11.94 3.85
N VAL A 58 12.39 10.98 3.04
CA VAL A 58 13.30 9.94 3.50
C VAL A 58 14.71 10.47 3.68
N SER A 59 15.16 10.61 4.92
CA SER A 59 16.53 11.05 5.25
C SER A 59 17.28 10.09 6.15
N GLY A 60 16.72 8.92 6.51
CA GLY A 60 17.30 7.98 7.46
C GLY A 60 16.79 6.54 7.32
N ALA A 61 17.21 5.70 8.26
CA ALA A 61 16.78 4.29 8.30
C ALA A 61 15.35 4.10 8.83
N PHE A 62 14.76 5.13 9.39
CA PHE A 62 13.40 5.15 9.97
C PHE A 62 12.76 6.49 9.65
N ALA A 63 11.44 6.50 9.52
CA ALA A 63 10.65 7.71 9.40
C ALA A 63 9.50 7.70 10.42
N THR A 64 8.80 8.81 10.59
CA THR A 64 7.71 8.97 11.54
C THR A 64 6.37 9.08 10.83
N THR A 65 5.27 8.96 11.57
CA THR A 65 3.93 9.25 11.02
C THR A 65 3.80 10.72 10.63
N GLU A 66 4.46 11.63 11.35
CA GLU A 66 4.50 13.06 11.03
C GLU A 66 5.17 13.32 9.67
N ASP A 67 6.24 12.58 9.34
CA ASP A 67 6.87 12.67 8.02
C ASP A 67 5.91 12.27 6.91
N ILE A 68 5.14 11.18 7.12
CA ILE A 68 4.11 10.73 6.17
C ILE A 68 3.01 11.79 6.01
N GLU A 69 2.45 12.30 7.11
CA GLU A 69 1.39 13.32 7.08
C GLU A 69 1.83 14.60 6.38
N ASN A 70 3.05 15.05 6.63
CA ASN A 70 3.63 16.22 5.98
C ASN A 70 3.81 15.99 4.47
N ALA A 71 4.30 14.83 4.06
CA ALA A 71 4.42 14.46 2.65
C ALA A 71 3.07 14.47 1.94
N LEU A 72 2.05 13.86 2.56
CA LEU A 72 0.71 13.80 1.99
C LEU A 72 0.04 15.18 1.92
N ALA A 73 0.28 16.05 2.90
CA ALA A 73 -0.21 17.42 2.85
C ALA A 73 0.42 18.22 1.69
N LEU A 74 1.72 18.03 1.44
CA LEU A 74 2.39 18.65 0.28
C LEU A 74 1.88 18.06 -1.04
N ALA A 75 1.71 16.74 -1.11
CA ALA A 75 1.13 16.08 -2.29
C ALA A 75 -0.29 16.59 -2.59
N SER A 76 -1.13 16.81 -1.57
CA SER A 76 -2.46 17.40 -1.76
C SER A 76 -2.41 18.80 -2.37
N VAL A 77 -1.42 19.61 -2.00
CA VAL A 77 -1.21 20.93 -2.62
C VAL A 77 -0.83 20.77 -4.10
N ASP A 78 0.11 19.88 -4.42
CA ASP A 78 0.55 19.63 -5.79
C ASP A 78 -0.61 19.12 -6.66
N ILE A 79 -1.40 18.16 -6.16
CA ILE A 79 -2.60 17.65 -6.83
C ILE A 79 -3.62 18.78 -7.06
N GLY A 80 -3.84 19.64 -6.06
CA GLY A 80 -4.75 20.79 -6.18
C GLY A 80 -4.33 21.78 -7.28
N ILE A 81 -3.03 21.98 -7.48
CA ILE A 81 -2.50 22.83 -8.57
C ILE A 81 -2.83 22.21 -9.94
N VAL A 82 -2.65 20.89 -10.07
CA VAL A 82 -2.93 20.17 -11.34
C VAL A 82 -4.43 20.07 -11.61
N ALA A 83 -5.21 19.79 -10.58
CA ALA A 83 -6.67 19.70 -10.68
C ALA A 83 -7.30 21.03 -11.15
N GLY A 84 -6.72 22.17 -10.76
CA GLY A 84 -7.21 23.50 -11.14
C GLY A 84 -8.70 23.66 -10.92
N ASN A 85 -9.45 23.98 -12.00
CA ASN A 85 -10.91 24.09 -11.96
C ASN A 85 -11.60 22.83 -12.53
N SER A 86 -10.95 21.67 -12.51
CA SER A 86 -11.57 20.42 -12.99
C SER A 86 -12.84 20.12 -12.20
N ALA A 87 -13.95 19.94 -12.91
CA ALA A 87 -15.21 19.52 -12.30
C ALA A 87 -15.19 18.04 -11.86
N ILE A 88 -14.20 17.28 -12.33
CA ILE A 88 -13.96 15.88 -11.94
C ILE A 88 -12.86 15.90 -10.91
N GLY A 89 -13.14 15.35 -9.73
CA GLY A 89 -12.13 15.24 -8.65
C GLY A 89 -10.88 14.51 -9.14
N VAL A 90 -9.71 15.07 -8.89
CA VAL A 90 -8.41 14.45 -9.11
C VAL A 90 -7.84 14.06 -7.76
N GLY A 91 -7.38 12.84 -7.63
CA GLY A 91 -6.84 12.32 -6.38
C GLY A 91 -6.15 10.99 -6.57
N THR A 92 -5.73 10.41 -5.47
CA THR A 92 -5.10 9.09 -5.46
C THR A 92 -5.34 8.41 -4.12
N THR A 93 -5.40 7.09 -4.11
CA THR A 93 -5.20 6.32 -2.87
C THR A 93 -3.76 6.45 -2.42
N VAL A 94 -3.46 6.05 -1.22
CA VAL A 94 -2.12 5.70 -0.77
C VAL A 94 -2.19 4.66 0.32
N THR A 95 -1.46 3.57 0.14
CA THR A 95 -1.27 2.55 1.16
C THR A 95 0.19 2.18 1.27
N GLY A 96 0.66 1.82 2.46
CA GLY A 96 2.06 1.47 2.60
C GLY A 96 2.48 1.06 3.99
N ALA A 97 3.77 0.78 4.11
CA ALA A 97 4.43 0.45 5.36
C ALA A 97 5.72 1.28 5.49
N VAL A 98 5.91 1.89 6.65
CA VAL A 98 7.11 2.65 6.97
C VAL A 98 7.81 2.04 8.17
N LEU A 99 9.14 1.90 8.09
CA LEU A 99 9.96 1.50 9.24
C LEU A 99 9.96 2.61 10.28
N THR A 100 9.44 2.30 11.47
CA THR A 100 9.38 3.21 12.62
C THR A 100 10.00 2.56 13.85
N VAL A 101 10.31 3.37 14.85
CA VAL A 101 10.79 2.92 16.16
C VAL A 101 9.92 3.48 17.26
N ALA A 102 9.39 2.61 18.10
CA ALA A 102 8.70 3.01 19.33
C ALA A 102 9.51 2.52 20.53
N GLY A 103 10.12 3.45 21.26
CA GLY A 103 11.09 3.10 22.30
C GLY A 103 12.35 2.48 21.71
N SER A 104 12.59 1.18 22.00
CA SER A 104 13.71 0.41 21.45
C SER A 104 13.28 -0.71 20.50
N GLN A 105 12.01 -0.72 20.08
CA GLN A 105 11.46 -1.76 19.21
C GLN A 105 11.14 -1.20 17.82
N PRO A 106 11.57 -1.86 16.74
CA PRO A 106 11.20 -1.50 15.40
C PRO A 106 9.85 -2.09 15.03
N PHE A 107 9.09 -1.32 14.22
CA PHE A 107 7.79 -1.71 13.67
C PHE A 107 7.72 -1.34 12.20
N PHE A 108 6.83 -2.01 11.47
CA PHE A 108 6.19 -1.37 10.34
C PHE A 108 4.96 -0.63 10.85
N THR A 109 4.94 0.68 10.66
CA THR A 109 3.71 1.46 10.76
C THR A 109 3.06 1.43 9.38
N VAL A 110 1.97 0.68 9.28
CA VAL A 110 1.14 0.60 8.07
C VAL A 110 0.24 1.81 8.05
N PHE A 111 0.14 2.48 6.90
CA PHE A 111 -0.73 3.64 6.70
C PHE A 111 -1.62 3.44 5.48
N ASN A 112 -2.85 4.00 5.53
CA ASN A 112 -3.83 3.81 4.46
C ASN A 112 -4.77 5.00 4.27
N ILE A 113 -4.98 5.40 3.02
CA ILE A 113 -6.08 6.23 2.52
C ILE A 113 -6.56 5.63 1.21
N GLY A 114 -7.79 5.15 1.14
CA GLY A 114 -8.38 4.50 -0.03
C GLY A 114 -8.60 3.02 0.17
N ASP A 115 -8.69 2.26 -0.92
CA ASP A 115 -9.02 0.83 -0.99
C ASP A 115 -7.86 -0.04 -1.52
N SER A 116 -6.70 0.56 -1.77
CA SER A 116 -5.44 -0.16 -1.88
C SER A 116 -5.08 -0.78 -0.54
N ARG A 117 -4.38 -1.93 -0.52
CA ARG A 117 -4.29 -2.74 0.69
C ARG A 117 -2.88 -3.10 1.09
N VAL A 118 -2.70 -3.30 2.42
CA VAL A 118 -1.54 -3.99 2.99
C VAL A 118 -1.99 -5.27 3.65
N TYR A 119 -1.30 -6.37 3.31
CA TYR A 119 -1.48 -7.67 3.95
C TYR A 119 -0.20 -8.07 4.68
N GLN A 120 -0.39 -8.80 5.77
CA GLN A 120 0.65 -9.48 6.52
C GLN A 120 0.54 -10.98 6.28
N PHE A 121 1.66 -11.64 5.97
CA PHE A 121 1.76 -13.09 5.89
C PHE A 121 2.79 -13.60 6.88
N GLU A 122 2.37 -14.49 7.76
CA GLU A 122 3.22 -15.15 8.75
C GLU A 122 2.64 -16.54 9.06
N ARG A 123 3.49 -17.56 9.13
CA ARG A 123 3.07 -18.93 9.50
C ARG A 123 1.94 -19.50 8.66
N ASN A 124 1.95 -19.22 7.37
CA ASN A 124 0.93 -19.64 6.39
C ASN A 124 -0.46 -19.00 6.58
N ASP A 125 -0.53 -17.92 7.35
CA ASP A 125 -1.72 -17.10 7.54
C ASP A 125 -1.54 -15.76 6.81
N LEU A 126 -2.52 -15.38 5.98
CA LEU A 126 -2.58 -14.10 5.29
C LEU A 126 -3.70 -13.28 5.90
N ARG A 127 -3.37 -12.08 6.34
CA ARG A 127 -4.34 -11.17 6.96
C ARG A 127 -4.22 -9.78 6.37
N GLN A 128 -5.32 -9.19 5.94
CA GLN A 128 -5.39 -7.77 5.62
C GLN A 128 -5.15 -6.96 6.89
N VAL A 129 -4.23 -5.98 6.80
CA VAL A 129 -3.87 -5.08 7.91
C VAL A 129 -4.65 -3.77 7.83
N THR A 130 -4.87 -3.28 6.61
CA THR A 130 -5.65 -2.06 6.32
C THR A 130 -7.14 -2.34 6.34
N ILE A 131 -7.94 -1.28 6.49
CA ILE A 131 -9.39 -1.29 6.29
C ILE A 131 -9.64 -0.37 5.09
N ASP A 132 -10.42 -0.84 4.12
CA ASP A 132 -10.68 -0.09 2.91
C ASP A 132 -11.56 1.13 3.20
N HIS A 133 -11.21 2.26 2.63
CA HIS A 133 -12.08 3.43 2.62
C HIS A 133 -12.96 3.39 1.36
N SER A 134 -13.94 2.50 1.36
CA SER A 134 -14.89 2.28 0.27
C SER A 134 -16.32 2.21 0.77
N LEU A 135 -17.26 2.54 -0.12
CA LEU A 135 -18.69 2.47 0.20
C LEU A 135 -19.09 1.04 0.62
N VAL A 136 -18.54 0.03 -0.05
CA VAL A 136 -18.87 -1.37 0.27
C VAL A 136 -18.34 -1.78 1.64
N GLN A 137 -17.20 -1.26 2.07
CA GLN A 137 -16.69 -1.50 3.43
C GLN A 137 -17.59 -0.86 4.48
N GLU A 138 -18.05 0.37 4.25
CA GLU A 138 -19.02 1.03 5.16
C GLU A 138 -20.33 0.24 5.27
N LEU A 139 -20.83 -0.35 4.16
CA LEU A 139 -22.02 -1.21 4.18
C LEU A 139 -21.77 -2.53 4.95
N VAL A 140 -20.56 -3.09 4.86
CA VAL A 140 -20.17 -4.29 5.65
C VAL A 140 -20.11 -3.94 7.14
N ASP A 141 -19.47 -2.83 7.50
CA ASP A 141 -19.32 -2.38 8.89
C ASP A 141 -20.68 -2.05 9.54
N ALA A 142 -21.62 -1.52 8.75
CA ALA A 142 -22.98 -1.28 9.15
C ALA A 142 -23.85 -2.57 9.23
N GLY A 143 -23.30 -3.73 8.81
CA GLY A 143 -24.04 -5.00 8.77
C GLY A 143 -25.14 -5.06 7.71
N ILE A 144 -25.10 -4.17 6.71
CA ILE A 144 -26.07 -4.12 5.60
C ILE A 144 -25.80 -5.20 4.58
N ILE A 145 -24.52 -5.46 4.27
CA ILE A 145 -24.06 -6.54 3.40
C ILE A 145 -22.98 -7.35 4.11
N SER A 146 -22.78 -8.59 3.68
CA SER A 146 -21.65 -9.41 4.14
C SER A 146 -20.38 -9.11 3.34
N ALA A 147 -19.19 -9.43 3.87
CA ALA A 147 -17.93 -9.31 3.15
C ALA A 147 -17.93 -10.07 1.81
N ALA A 148 -18.60 -11.23 1.75
CA ALA A 148 -18.74 -11.99 0.50
C ALA A 148 -19.59 -11.24 -0.56
N GLN A 149 -20.59 -10.48 -0.13
CA GLN A 149 -21.41 -9.66 -1.05
C GLN A 149 -20.69 -8.39 -1.49
N ALA A 150 -19.76 -7.89 -0.70
CA ALA A 150 -18.96 -6.71 -1.06
C ALA A 150 -18.05 -6.97 -2.26
N TYR A 151 -17.54 -8.19 -2.42
CA TYR A 151 -16.58 -8.55 -3.47
C TYR A 151 -17.13 -8.32 -4.89
N ASP A 152 -18.39 -8.69 -5.15
CA ASP A 152 -19.05 -8.55 -6.46
C ASP A 152 -20.07 -7.39 -6.48
N HIS A 153 -19.97 -6.45 -5.52
CA HIS A 153 -20.92 -5.35 -5.44
C HIS A 153 -20.74 -4.35 -6.59
N PRO A 154 -21.82 -3.86 -7.24
CA PRO A 154 -21.71 -2.90 -8.35
C PRO A 154 -21.01 -1.60 -7.99
N ASP A 155 -21.10 -1.17 -6.72
CA ASP A 155 -20.45 0.03 -6.18
C ASP A 155 -19.09 -0.28 -5.51
N GLY A 156 -18.48 -1.42 -5.83
CA GLY A 156 -17.22 -1.87 -5.25
C GLY A 156 -16.05 -0.90 -5.48
N ASN A 157 -16.10 -0.13 -6.55
CA ASN A 157 -15.04 0.84 -6.90
C ASN A 157 -15.28 2.26 -6.34
N ILE A 158 -16.28 2.45 -5.46
CA ILE A 158 -16.55 3.77 -4.86
C ILE A 158 -15.73 3.92 -3.61
N ILE A 159 -14.65 4.71 -3.69
CA ILE A 159 -13.85 5.08 -2.54
C ILE A 159 -14.45 6.27 -1.79
N THR A 160 -14.27 6.30 -0.49
CA THR A 160 -14.81 7.37 0.39
C THR A 160 -13.73 8.34 0.88
N ARG A 161 -12.45 7.99 0.73
CA ARG A 161 -11.31 8.85 1.08
C ARG A 161 -10.19 8.75 0.04
N ALA A 162 -9.57 9.91 -0.27
CA ALA A 162 -8.43 10.01 -1.18
C ALA A 162 -7.53 11.19 -0.82
N VAL A 163 -6.25 11.10 -1.21
CA VAL A 163 -5.32 12.24 -1.19
C VAL A 163 -5.67 13.17 -2.36
N GLY A 164 -5.73 14.47 -2.09
CA GLY A 164 -6.16 15.50 -3.05
C GLY A 164 -7.58 16.02 -2.80
N PHE A 165 -8.41 15.32 -2.00
CA PHE A 165 -9.75 15.79 -1.64
C PHE A 165 -9.75 16.71 -0.42
N GLU A 166 -8.75 16.55 0.44
CA GLU A 166 -8.55 17.38 1.63
C GLU A 166 -7.15 18.00 1.63
N ALA A 167 -7.03 19.22 2.17
CA ALA A 167 -5.75 19.91 2.26
C ALA A 167 -4.73 19.20 3.20
N ARG A 168 -5.22 18.46 4.18
CA ARG A 168 -4.43 17.67 5.12
C ARG A 168 -5.08 16.30 5.31
N PRO A 169 -4.85 15.37 4.39
CA PRO A 169 -5.36 14.02 4.54
C PRO A 169 -4.61 13.31 5.67
N VAL A 170 -5.37 12.68 6.56
CA VAL A 170 -4.83 11.92 7.69
C VAL A 170 -5.04 10.44 7.40
N PRO A 171 -3.97 9.63 7.26
CA PRO A 171 -4.09 8.19 7.07
C PRO A 171 -4.60 7.48 8.33
N ASP A 172 -5.21 6.32 8.13
CA ASP A 172 -5.37 5.36 9.21
C ASP A 172 -4.05 4.61 9.42
N TYR A 173 -3.73 4.29 10.68
CA TYR A 173 -2.47 3.66 11.05
C TYR A 173 -2.68 2.33 11.77
N SER A 174 -1.84 1.35 11.44
CA SER A 174 -1.73 0.07 12.14
C SER A 174 -0.27 -0.28 12.41
N LEU A 175 0.02 -0.87 13.56
CA LEU A 175 1.39 -1.28 13.91
C LEU A 175 1.58 -2.78 13.67
N VAL A 176 2.61 -3.13 12.93
CA VAL A 176 3.03 -4.51 12.69
C VAL A 176 4.42 -4.71 13.30
N PRO A 177 4.55 -5.49 14.37
CA PRO A 177 5.85 -5.76 14.98
C PRO A 177 6.79 -6.49 14.03
N LEU A 178 8.02 -5.99 13.91
CA LEU A 178 9.03 -6.61 13.06
C LEU A 178 9.56 -7.92 13.66
N ARG A 179 9.56 -8.97 12.85
CA ARG A 179 10.14 -10.29 13.18
C ARG A 179 10.74 -10.89 11.93
N ALA A 180 11.83 -11.62 12.08
CA ALA A 180 12.36 -12.42 10.98
C ALA A 180 11.31 -13.42 10.48
N GLY A 181 11.13 -13.51 9.17
CA GLY A 181 10.12 -14.34 8.51
C GLY A 181 8.75 -13.66 8.32
N LEU A 182 8.57 -12.43 8.79
CA LEU A 182 7.41 -11.61 8.42
C LEU A 182 7.52 -11.22 6.94
N ARG A 183 6.43 -11.37 6.20
CA ARG A 183 6.27 -10.88 4.83
C ARG A 183 5.07 -9.95 4.74
N LEU A 184 5.23 -8.82 4.05
CA LEU A 184 4.13 -7.92 3.71
C LEU A 184 3.88 -7.93 2.21
N LEU A 185 2.63 -7.68 1.86
CA LEU A 185 2.17 -7.31 0.53
C LEU A 185 1.59 -5.90 0.62
N VAL A 186 2.02 -5.01 -0.26
CA VAL A 186 1.38 -3.71 -0.50
C VAL A 186 0.90 -3.73 -1.95
N CYS A 187 -0.38 -3.45 -2.20
CA CYS A 187 -0.91 -3.56 -3.55
C CYS A 187 -2.05 -2.57 -3.81
N SER A 188 -2.25 -2.23 -5.10
CA SER A 188 -3.44 -1.55 -5.59
C SER A 188 -4.63 -2.52 -5.71
N ASP A 189 -5.83 -1.97 -5.89
CA ASP A 189 -7.08 -2.72 -6.01
C ASP A 189 -7.13 -3.61 -7.26
N GLY A 190 -6.35 -3.30 -8.32
CA GLY A 190 -6.24 -4.14 -9.50
C GLY A 190 -5.69 -5.54 -9.23
N LEU A 191 -4.99 -5.76 -8.10
CA LEU A 191 -4.65 -7.10 -7.65
C LEU A 191 -5.84 -7.76 -6.96
N THR A 192 -6.45 -7.11 -5.99
CA THR A 192 -7.49 -7.68 -5.11
C THR A 192 -8.86 -7.74 -5.78
N GLY A 193 -9.09 -6.93 -6.80
CA GLY A 193 -10.24 -7.04 -7.69
C GLY A 193 -10.21 -8.26 -8.61
N GLU A 194 -9.04 -8.87 -8.83
CA GLU A 194 -8.86 -10.08 -9.66
C GLU A 194 -8.58 -11.33 -8.82
N LEU A 195 -7.94 -11.20 -7.66
CA LEU A 195 -7.52 -12.32 -6.83
C LEU A 195 -8.08 -12.19 -5.41
N GLN A 196 -8.90 -13.17 -5.01
CA GLN A 196 -9.36 -13.29 -3.63
C GLN A 196 -8.22 -13.67 -2.67
N ASP A 197 -8.37 -13.36 -1.39
CA ASP A 197 -7.36 -13.56 -0.34
C ASP A 197 -6.81 -15.00 -0.31
N GLU A 198 -7.63 -16.02 -0.54
CA GLU A 198 -7.16 -17.41 -0.57
C GLU A 198 -6.17 -17.66 -1.71
N ARG A 199 -6.35 -17.02 -2.88
CA ARG A 199 -5.40 -17.12 -3.98
C ARG A 199 -4.12 -16.38 -3.68
N LEU A 200 -4.19 -15.20 -3.06
CA LEU A 200 -3.03 -14.47 -2.57
C LEU A 200 -2.24 -15.33 -1.58
N ARG A 201 -2.92 -15.95 -0.60
CA ARG A 201 -2.33 -16.84 0.39
C ARG A 201 -1.57 -18.01 -0.25
N LEU A 202 -2.12 -18.62 -1.30
CA LEU A 202 -1.45 -19.72 -2.02
C LEU A 202 -0.12 -19.26 -2.67
N HIS A 203 -0.08 -18.09 -3.29
CA HIS A 203 1.16 -17.53 -3.86
C HIS A 203 2.21 -17.30 -2.78
N PHE A 204 1.80 -16.77 -1.62
CA PHE A 204 2.71 -16.55 -0.49
C PHE A 204 3.23 -17.85 0.12
N SER A 205 2.37 -18.88 0.19
CA SER A 205 2.73 -20.21 0.72
C SER A 205 3.73 -20.97 -0.15
N ALA A 206 3.93 -20.55 -1.39
CA ALA A 206 4.92 -21.17 -2.30
C ALA A 206 6.38 -20.94 -1.86
N GLY A 207 6.64 -20.02 -0.92
CA GLY A 207 7.98 -19.77 -0.38
C GLY A 207 8.98 -19.20 -1.37
N LEU A 208 8.50 -18.55 -2.44
CA LEU A 208 9.33 -17.92 -3.45
C LEU A 208 9.97 -16.62 -2.93
N SER A 209 11.01 -16.14 -3.62
CA SER A 209 11.59 -14.82 -3.34
C SER A 209 10.56 -13.71 -3.52
N PRO A 210 10.76 -12.51 -2.93
CA PRO A 210 9.87 -11.36 -3.16
C PRO A 210 9.64 -11.07 -4.65
N GLU A 211 10.70 -11.11 -5.45
CA GLU A 211 10.64 -10.86 -6.89
C GLU A 211 9.76 -11.89 -7.62
N ALA A 212 10.00 -13.18 -7.39
CA ALA A 212 9.21 -14.24 -8.00
C ALA A 212 7.76 -14.23 -7.53
N THR A 213 7.51 -13.88 -6.26
CA THR A 213 6.16 -13.77 -5.71
C THR A 213 5.41 -12.59 -6.33
N ALA A 214 6.04 -11.41 -6.39
CA ALA A 214 5.43 -10.22 -6.98
C ALA A 214 5.10 -10.45 -8.47
N GLY A 215 6.02 -11.00 -9.24
CA GLY A 215 5.78 -11.35 -10.65
C GLY A 215 4.63 -12.35 -10.81
N ALA A 216 4.62 -13.43 -10.01
CA ALA A 216 3.55 -14.43 -10.08
C ALA A 216 2.16 -13.88 -9.70
N LEU A 217 2.08 -12.92 -8.77
CA LEU A 217 0.83 -12.26 -8.39
C LEU A 217 0.30 -11.39 -9.54
N VAL A 218 1.16 -10.57 -10.16
CA VAL A 218 0.78 -9.74 -11.31
C VAL A 218 0.35 -10.62 -12.49
N ASP A 219 1.13 -11.66 -12.83
CA ASP A 219 0.77 -12.60 -13.89
C ASP A 219 -0.60 -13.26 -13.64
N ALA A 220 -0.87 -13.64 -12.39
CA ALA A 220 -2.15 -14.24 -12.01
C ALA A 220 -3.33 -13.26 -12.13
N ALA A 221 -3.15 -11.98 -11.74
CA ALA A 221 -4.15 -10.94 -11.91
C ALA A 221 -4.43 -10.68 -13.40
N LEU A 222 -3.38 -10.57 -14.21
CA LEU A 222 -3.51 -10.42 -15.67
C LEU A 222 -4.22 -11.62 -16.30
N ALA A 223 -3.94 -12.84 -15.86
CA ALA A 223 -4.60 -14.06 -16.33
C ALA A 223 -6.07 -14.13 -15.91
N ALA A 224 -6.45 -13.57 -14.76
CA ALA A 224 -7.82 -13.52 -14.25
C ALA A 224 -8.70 -12.48 -14.98
N GLY A 225 -8.09 -11.44 -15.57
CA GLY A 225 -8.81 -10.42 -16.33
C GLY A 225 -7.96 -9.20 -16.62
N GLY A 226 -7.14 -8.77 -15.66
CA GLY A 226 -6.30 -7.58 -15.76
C GLY A 226 -7.13 -6.34 -16.08
N ARG A 227 -8.26 -6.16 -15.40
CA ARG A 227 -9.22 -5.10 -15.70
C ARG A 227 -8.70 -3.71 -15.37
N ASP A 228 -7.76 -3.63 -14.44
CA ASP A 228 -7.15 -2.39 -13.97
C ASP A 228 -5.63 -2.43 -14.02
N ASN A 229 -5.00 -1.29 -13.69
CA ASN A 229 -3.58 -1.20 -13.35
C ASN A 229 -3.31 -2.10 -12.14
N VAL A 230 -2.20 -2.81 -12.11
CA VAL A 230 -1.85 -3.74 -11.04
C VAL A 230 -0.47 -3.40 -10.51
N THR A 231 -0.38 -2.99 -9.27
CA THR A 231 0.89 -2.69 -8.60
C THR A 231 1.03 -3.51 -7.32
N VAL A 232 2.18 -4.14 -7.18
CA VAL A 232 2.49 -5.08 -6.10
C VAL A 232 3.88 -4.81 -5.55
N ILE A 233 4.01 -4.68 -4.23
CA ILE A 233 5.29 -4.72 -3.51
C ILE A 233 5.24 -5.91 -2.56
N VAL A 234 6.20 -6.81 -2.66
CA VAL A 234 6.42 -7.89 -1.69
C VAL A 234 7.67 -7.57 -0.90
N LEU A 235 7.58 -7.65 0.42
CA LEU A 235 8.60 -7.23 1.36
C LEU A 235 8.82 -8.28 2.44
N ASP A 236 10.06 -8.79 2.57
CA ASP A 236 10.47 -9.77 3.57
C ASP A 236 11.34 -9.14 4.65
N VAL A 237 11.06 -9.48 5.90
CA VAL A 237 11.96 -9.21 7.02
C VAL A 237 12.89 -10.40 7.21
N LEU A 238 14.16 -10.23 6.84
CA LEU A 238 15.18 -11.29 6.93
C LEU A 238 15.77 -11.40 8.34
N SER A 239 16.10 -10.27 8.96
CA SER A 239 16.59 -10.23 10.35
C SER A 239 16.23 -8.91 11.03
N VAL A 240 16.17 -8.96 12.36
CA VAL A 240 15.99 -7.81 13.24
C VAL A 240 17.01 -7.95 14.35
N ASP A 241 18.12 -7.20 14.23
CA ASP A 241 19.17 -7.21 15.26
C ASP A 241 18.87 -6.14 16.32
N GLY A 242 18.71 -6.55 17.56
CA GLY A 242 18.55 -5.66 18.70
C GLY A 242 19.75 -4.71 18.88
N PRO A 243 19.65 -3.69 19.74
CA PRO A 243 20.83 -2.94 20.12
C PRO A 243 21.86 -3.91 20.68
N ALA A 244 23.10 -3.85 20.17
CA ALA A 244 24.18 -4.68 20.64
C ALA A 244 24.22 -4.57 22.19
N GLY A 245 23.90 -5.67 22.86
CA GLY A 245 23.92 -5.71 24.32
C GLY A 245 25.28 -5.26 24.79
N GLY A 246 25.31 -4.12 25.47
CA GLY A 246 26.53 -3.69 26.13
C GLY A 246 26.96 -4.83 27.03
N ALA A 247 28.09 -5.47 26.71
CA ALA A 247 28.73 -6.41 27.62
C ALA A 247 28.95 -5.68 28.94
N SER A 248 28.13 -6.01 29.92
CA SER A 248 28.41 -5.65 31.33
C SER A 248 29.66 -6.40 31.71
N GLY A 249 30.80 -5.76 31.55
CA GLY A 249 32.04 -6.18 32.13
C GLY A 249 31.90 -6.10 33.64
N SER A 250 31.90 -7.24 34.24
CA SER A 250 32.14 -7.42 35.68
C SER A 250 33.58 -7.07 36.06
#